data_0b34ba7ac227ca72af7c3d80ff5d37f2
#
_entry.id   0b34ba7ac227ca72af7c3d80ff5d37f2
#
_cell.length_a   1.000
_cell.length_b   1.000
_cell.length_c   1.000
_cell.angle_alpha   90.00
_cell.angle_beta   90.00
_cell.angle_gamma   90.00
#
_symmetry.space_group_name_H-M   'P 1'
#
loop_
_entity.id
_entity.type
_entity.pdbx_description
1 polymer ?
#
loop_
_entity_poly.entity_id
_entity_poly.type
_entity_poly.pdbx_seq_one_letter_code
_entity_poly.pdbx_strand_id
1 'polypeptide(L)'
;MTPDNSPVSPILPGAWLGMVGGGQLGRMFCFAAQAMGYRVAVLDPDATSPAGTVADRHICAAYDDEAALTELARLCAAISTEFENVPAASLDTLAKSTFVSPAGRCVAVAQDRIAEKRFIAAAGVPVAPHVVIESSQALAGIDDKALAAVLPGILKTARMGYDGKGQIRVSNAEEVREAHASLGGVPCVLEKRLPLKFEVSALIARGTNGQAVVYPLAQNTHRNGVLSHTIVPAPDASPALVQQAQQAAIQIAAKLGYVGVLCVEFFILEDGSLVANEMAPRPHNSGHYTTDACATSQFEQQVRAMTAMPLGDTRQHSPAVMLNILGDVWFPCAVGEAKPQKGAAPVTPPWDQVASMPAARLHLYGKEDARPGRKMGHVNFTAPTLDEARTAARDCARLLHIATS
;
A
#
# COMPACT_ATOMS: atom_id res chain seq x y z
N MET A 1 18.98 -12.92 23.61
CA MET A 1 19.97 -11.98 23.08
C MET A 1 19.20 -10.71 22.70
N THR A 2 19.43 -9.61 23.39
CA THR A 2 18.95 -8.29 23.00
C THR A 2 19.57 -7.97 21.63
N PRO A 3 18.80 -7.51 20.64
CA PRO A 3 19.39 -7.09 19.39
C PRO A 3 20.41 -5.99 19.63
N ASP A 4 21.58 -6.16 19.05
CA ASP A 4 22.63 -5.15 19.06
C ASP A 4 22.07 -3.85 18.47
N ASN A 5 21.88 -2.84 19.33
CA ASN A 5 21.35 -1.52 18.99
C ASN A 5 22.47 -0.60 18.46
N SER A 6 23.56 -1.17 17.96
CA SER A 6 24.62 -0.36 17.35
C SER A 6 24.05 0.41 16.16
N PRO A 7 24.24 1.71 16.05
CA PRO A 7 23.75 2.48 14.91
C PRO A 7 24.38 1.94 13.64
N VAL A 8 23.52 1.52 12.71
CA VAL A 8 23.95 1.12 11.37
C VAL A 8 24.62 2.34 10.72
N SER A 9 25.86 2.20 10.28
CA SER A 9 26.55 3.29 9.57
C SER A 9 25.81 3.63 8.28
N PRO A 10 25.69 4.92 7.92
CA PRO A 10 25.02 5.32 6.69
C PRO A 10 25.65 4.66 5.45
N ILE A 11 24.80 4.11 4.60
CA ILE A 11 25.17 3.63 3.27
C ILE A 11 25.15 4.82 2.33
N LEU A 12 26.32 5.20 1.81
CA LEU A 12 26.47 6.41 0.99
C LEU A 12 26.10 6.17 -0.49
N PRO A 13 25.74 7.24 -1.25
CA PRO A 13 25.57 7.19 -2.69
C PRO A 13 26.73 6.51 -3.42
N GLY A 14 26.43 5.84 -4.54
CA GLY A 14 27.35 4.95 -5.26
C GLY A 14 27.20 3.48 -4.88
N ALA A 15 26.64 3.17 -3.71
CA ALA A 15 26.33 1.80 -3.31
C ALA A 15 25.15 1.21 -4.11
N TRP A 16 25.04 -0.13 -4.12
CA TRP A 16 23.91 -0.85 -4.67
C TRP A 16 22.84 -1.05 -3.60
N LEU A 17 21.59 -0.82 -3.99
CA LEU A 17 20.40 -1.14 -3.20
C LEU A 17 19.59 -2.23 -3.90
N GLY A 18 19.03 -3.15 -3.14
CA GLY A 18 18.20 -4.23 -3.67
C GLY A 18 16.71 -3.94 -3.49
N MET A 19 15.92 -4.37 -4.47
CA MET A 19 14.47 -4.37 -4.40
C MET A 19 13.95 -5.76 -4.77
N VAL A 20 13.20 -6.40 -3.87
CA VAL A 20 12.48 -7.65 -4.16
C VAL A 20 11.06 -7.30 -4.54
N GLY A 21 10.70 -7.62 -5.79
CA GLY A 21 9.48 -7.21 -6.45
C GLY A 21 9.72 -6.13 -7.49
N GLY A 22 9.16 -6.35 -8.68
CA GLY A 22 9.40 -5.53 -9.89
C GLY A 22 8.20 -4.67 -10.32
N GLY A 23 7.20 -4.48 -9.47
CA GLY A 23 6.01 -3.71 -9.83
C GLY A 23 6.21 -2.19 -9.82
N GLN A 24 5.09 -1.46 -9.74
CA GLN A 24 5.13 0.01 -9.83
C GLN A 24 5.81 0.69 -8.63
N LEU A 25 5.70 0.12 -7.43
CA LEU A 25 6.34 0.72 -6.25
C LEU A 25 7.86 0.56 -6.34
N GLY A 26 8.33 -0.61 -6.79
CA GLY A 26 9.73 -0.85 -7.09
C GLY A 26 10.27 0.09 -8.18
N ARG A 27 9.47 0.36 -9.24
CA ARG A 27 9.84 1.33 -10.29
C ARG A 27 10.02 2.75 -9.72
N MET A 28 9.08 3.22 -8.90
CA MET A 28 9.18 4.55 -8.29
C MET A 28 10.30 4.63 -7.23
N PHE A 29 10.59 3.52 -6.55
CA PHE A 29 11.77 3.40 -5.69
C PHE A 29 13.07 3.52 -6.50
N CYS A 30 13.18 2.84 -7.66
CA CYS A 30 14.35 2.96 -8.54
C CYS A 30 14.61 4.43 -8.90
N PHE A 31 13.59 5.16 -9.32
CA PHE A 31 13.75 6.58 -9.65
C PHE A 31 14.25 7.42 -8.47
N ALA A 32 13.71 7.20 -7.28
CA ALA A 32 14.15 7.92 -6.08
C ALA A 32 15.59 7.57 -5.69
N ALA A 33 15.94 6.28 -5.70
CA ALA A 33 17.29 5.81 -5.37
C ALA A 33 18.34 6.30 -6.37
N GLN A 34 18.05 6.19 -7.67
CA GLN A 34 18.94 6.65 -8.75
C GLN A 34 19.12 8.17 -8.72
N ALA A 35 18.06 8.95 -8.44
CA ALA A 35 18.16 10.40 -8.26
C ALA A 35 19.06 10.79 -7.07
N MET A 36 19.17 9.92 -6.05
CA MET A 36 20.08 10.09 -4.92
C MET A 36 21.49 9.52 -5.19
N GLY A 37 21.78 9.01 -6.38
CA GLY A 37 23.09 8.48 -6.78
C GLY A 37 23.36 7.03 -6.38
N TYR A 38 22.34 6.25 -5.98
CA TYR A 38 22.45 4.81 -5.75
C TYR A 38 22.21 4.03 -7.05
N ARG A 39 22.78 2.82 -7.12
CA ARG A 39 22.41 1.82 -8.15
C ARG A 39 21.36 0.89 -7.58
N VAL A 40 20.46 0.40 -8.43
CA VAL A 40 19.38 -0.49 -7.99
C VAL A 40 19.42 -1.82 -8.72
N ALA A 41 19.40 -2.92 -7.96
CA ALA A 41 19.18 -4.26 -8.46
C ALA A 41 17.77 -4.72 -8.06
N VAL A 42 16.99 -5.19 -9.04
CA VAL A 42 15.63 -5.69 -8.84
C VAL A 42 15.61 -7.20 -9.02
N LEU A 43 14.99 -7.93 -8.09
CA LEU A 43 14.66 -9.35 -8.22
C LEU A 43 13.17 -9.49 -8.50
N ASP A 44 12.80 -9.98 -9.69
CA ASP A 44 11.41 -10.21 -10.08
C ASP A 44 11.34 -11.27 -11.18
N PRO A 45 10.38 -12.24 -11.14
CA PRO A 45 10.27 -13.28 -12.15
C PRO A 45 9.74 -12.79 -13.51
N ASP A 46 9.10 -11.62 -13.58
CA ASP A 46 8.59 -11.04 -14.83
C ASP A 46 9.69 -10.22 -15.50
N ALA A 47 10.20 -10.73 -16.64
CA ALA A 47 11.25 -10.07 -17.44
C ALA A 47 10.86 -8.66 -17.92
N THR A 48 9.55 -8.37 -17.99
CA THR A 48 8.98 -7.06 -18.39
C THR A 48 8.49 -6.25 -17.21
N SER A 49 8.89 -6.63 -15.98
CA SER A 49 8.44 -5.96 -14.76
C SER A 49 8.76 -4.46 -14.79
N PRO A 50 7.82 -3.60 -14.34
CA PRO A 50 7.98 -2.15 -14.34
C PRO A 50 9.27 -1.63 -13.70
N ALA A 51 9.71 -2.23 -12.61
CA ALA A 51 10.97 -1.86 -11.95
C ALA A 51 12.18 -2.46 -12.66
N GLY A 52 12.09 -3.71 -13.15
CA GLY A 52 13.17 -4.37 -13.89
C GLY A 52 13.59 -3.61 -15.12
N THR A 53 12.65 -2.95 -15.82
CA THR A 53 12.94 -2.16 -17.04
C THR A 53 13.70 -0.85 -16.78
N VAL A 54 13.79 -0.38 -15.52
CA VAL A 54 14.45 0.90 -15.15
C VAL A 54 15.59 0.71 -14.15
N ALA A 55 15.74 -0.49 -13.59
CA ALA A 55 16.82 -0.82 -12.68
C ALA A 55 18.16 -0.88 -13.40
N ASP A 56 19.26 -0.65 -12.67
CA ASP A 56 20.62 -0.83 -13.18
C ASP A 56 20.95 -2.31 -13.42
N ARG A 57 20.25 -3.21 -12.70
CA ARG A 57 20.32 -4.67 -12.87
C ARG A 57 18.98 -5.31 -12.57
N HIS A 58 18.50 -6.15 -13.48
CA HIS A 58 17.35 -7.02 -13.24
C HIS A 58 17.83 -8.47 -13.10
N ILE A 59 17.50 -9.10 -11.97
CA ILE A 59 17.70 -10.53 -11.71
C ILE A 59 16.33 -11.17 -11.95
N CYS A 60 16.16 -11.81 -13.10
CA CYS A 60 14.89 -12.41 -13.51
C CYS A 60 14.81 -13.84 -12.95
N ALA A 61 14.27 -13.98 -11.73
CA ALA A 61 14.14 -15.26 -11.03
C ALA A 61 12.98 -15.21 -10.02
N ALA A 62 12.54 -16.37 -9.53
CA ALA A 62 11.56 -16.48 -8.45
C ALA A 62 12.08 -15.85 -7.14
N TYR A 63 11.16 -15.36 -6.30
CA TYR A 63 11.52 -14.68 -5.05
C TYR A 63 12.17 -15.58 -4.00
N ASP A 64 12.10 -16.88 -4.17
CA ASP A 64 12.69 -17.93 -3.32
C ASP A 64 13.85 -18.67 -3.98
N ASP A 65 14.31 -18.21 -5.17
CA ASP A 65 15.49 -18.77 -5.83
C ASP A 65 16.77 -18.47 -5.02
N GLU A 66 17.40 -19.50 -4.48
CA GLU A 66 18.56 -19.37 -3.59
C GLU A 66 19.77 -18.71 -4.28
N ALA A 67 19.99 -18.98 -5.58
CA ALA A 67 21.11 -18.39 -6.32
C ALA A 67 20.89 -16.91 -6.54
N ALA A 68 19.66 -16.52 -6.92
CA ALA A 68 19.27 -15.12 -7.10
C ALA A 68 19.31 -14.33 -5.79
N LEU A 69 18.83 -14.91 -4.69
CA LEU A 69 18.91 -14.31 -3.35
C LEU A 69 20.38 -14.09 -2.93
N THR A 70 21.24 -15.09 -3.16
CA THR A 70 22.67 -14.98 -2.86
C THR A 70 23.35 -13.91 -3.70
N GLU A 71 23.02 -13.82 -5.00
CA GLU A 71 23.54 -12.79 -5.88
C GLU A 71 23.10 -11.39 -5.42
N LEU A 72 21.80 -11.21 -5.12
CA LEU A 72 21.26 -9.94 -4.67
C LEU A 72 21.90 -9.50 -3.35
N ALA A 73 22.03 -10.40 -2.38
CA ALA A 73 22.65 -10.13 -1.09
C ALA A 73 24.13 -9.76 -1.19
N ARG A 74 24.87 -10.39 -2.12
CA ARG A 74 26.29 -10.09 -2.37
C ARG A 74 26.49 -8.74 -3.06
N LEU A 75 25.55 -8.35 -3.90
CA LEU A 75 25.64 -7.11 -4.68
C LEU A 75 25.22 -5.89 -3.85
N CYS A 76 24.18 -6.01 -3.04
CA CYS A 76 23.50 -4.88 -2.42
C CYS A 76 23.91 -4.66 -0.98
N ALA A 77 24.14 -3.40 -0.60
CA ALA A 77 24.43 -3.00 0.78
C ALA A 77 23.17 -2.98 1.67
N ALA A 78 22.00 -2.77 1.08
CA ALA A 78 20.70 -2.91 1.73
C ALA A 78 19.65 -3.36 0.73
N ILE A 79 18.62 -4.07 1.22
CA ILE A 79 17.55 -4.62 0.39
C ILE A 79 16.18 -4.24 0.97
N SER A 80 15.23 -3.92 0.09
CA SER A 80 13.84 -3.67 0.42
C SER A 80 12.89 -4.57 -0.37
N THR A 81 11.60 -4.51 -0.05
CA THR A 81 10.54 -5.14 -0.83
C THR A 81 9.49 -4.14 -1.25
N GLU A 82 8.86 -4.36 -2.41
CA GLU A 82 7.82 -3.46 -2.93
C GLU A 82 6.40 -3.88 -2.54
N PHE A 83 6.20 -5.14 -2.12
CA PHE A 83 4.87 -5.63 -1.77
C PHE A 83 4.93 -6.74 -0.71
N GLU A 84 3.83 -6.90 0.00
CA GLU A 84 3.71 -7.78 1.15
C GLU A 84 3.73 -9.28 0.82
N ASN A 85 3.49 -9.69 -0.43
CA ASN A 85 3.42 -11.12 -0.78
C ASN A 85 4.77 -11.75 -1.16
N VAL A 86 5.88 -11.00 -1.10
CA VAL A 86 7.22 -11.60 -1.11
C VAL A 86 7.35 -12.53 0.09
N PRO A 87 7.78 -13.80 -0.07
CA PRO A 87 7.91 -14.69 1.07
C PRO A 87 8.81 -14.09 2.16
N ALA A 88 8.29 -13.99 3.40
CA ALA A 88 9.07 -13.45 4.52
C ALA A 88 10.37 -14.25 4.74
N ALA A 89 10.35 -15.57 4.47
CA ALA A 89 11.53 -16.44 4.54
C ALA A 89 12.64 -16.01 3.57
N SER A 90 12.29 -15.47 2.40
CA SER A 90 13.28 -14.94 1.45
C SER A 90 13.96 -13.69 2.01
N LEU A 91 13.18 -12.79 2.65
CA LEU A 91 13.74 -11.63 3.34
C LEU A 91 14.62 -12.03 4.53
N ASP A 92 14.23 -13.06 5.29
CA ASP A 92 15.03 -13.59 6.39
C ASP A 92 16.32 -14.26 5.88
N THR A 93 16.29 -14.87 4.69
CA THR A 93 17.49 -15.43 4.04
C THR A 93 18.44 -14.32 3.63
N LEU A 94 17.96 -13.26 3.00
CA LEU A 94 18.76 -12.06 2.66
C LEU A 94 19.35 -11.40 3.92
N ALA A 95 18.58 -11.35 5.00
CA ALA A 95 18.99 -10.71 6.26
C ALA A 95 20.16 -11.43 6.98
N LYS A 96 20.53 -12.65 6.56
CA LYS A 96 21.72 -13.36 7.09
C LYS A 96 23.04 -12.72 6.67
N SER A 97 23.05 -11.97 5.56
CA SER A 97 24.28 -11.42 4.97
C SER A 97 24.20 -9.94 4.58
N THR A 98 23.02 -9.34 4.56
CA THR A 98 22.86 -7.93 4.24
C THR A 98 21.72 -7.30 5.05
N PHE A 99 21.69 -5.97 5.15
CA PHE A 99 20.61 -5.26 5.83
C PHE A 99 19.31 -5.31 5.00
N VAL A 100 18.21 -5.74 5.62
CA VAL A 100 16.89 -5.85 4.99
C VAL A 100 15.88 -4.94 5.70
N SER A 101 15.24 -4.06 4.95
CA SER A 101 14.30 -3.06 5.44
C SER A 101 13.07 -2.95 4.52
N PRO A 102 11.87 -3.32 5.01
CA PRO A 102 11.55 -3.83 6.35
C PRO A 102 12.06 -5.25 6.59
N ALA A 103 12.28 -5.60 7.85
CA ALA A 103 12.66 -6.96 8.23
C ALA A 103 11.54 -7.97 7.91
N GLY A 104 11.91 -9.21 7.57
CA GLY A 104 10.96 -10.28 7.20
C GLY A 104 9.83 -10.46 8.22
N ARG A 105 10.13 -10.38 9.54
CA ARG A 105 9.11 -10.45 10.59
C ARG A 105 8.02 -9.37 10.49
N CYS A 106 8.37 -8.17 10.02
CA CYS A 106 7.41 -7.08 9.84
C CYS A 106 6.46 -7.36 8.67
N VAL A 107 7.02 -7.91 7.59
CA VAL A 107 6.26 -8.33 6.40
C VAL A 107 5.36 -9.52 6.75
N ALA A 108 5.87 -10.50 7.52
CA ALA A 108 5.11 -11.67 7.94
C ALA A 108 3.83 -11.31 8.74
N VAL A 109 3.90 -10.27 9.59
CA VAL A 109 2.72 -9.78 10.32
C VAL A 109 1.68 -9.20 9.36
N ALA A 110 2.08 -8.39 8.37
CA ALA A 110 1.17 -7.78 7.41
C ALA A 110 0.64 -8.77 6.35
N GLN A 111 1.34 -9.88 6.11
CA GLN A 111 0.88 -10.94 5.19
C GLN A 111 -0.32 -11.72 5.69
N ASP A 112 -0.61 -11.67 6.98
CA ASP A 112 -1.64 -12.49 7.62
C ASP A 112 -2.57 -11.63 8.46
N ARG A 113 -3.82 -11.44 8.01
CA ARG A 113 -4.82 -10.59 8.68
C ARG A 113 -5.08 -10.99 10.13
N ILE A 114 -4.92 -12.28 10.46
CA ILE A 114 -5.09 -12.74 11.85
C ILE A 114 -3.94 -12.22 12.71
N ALA A 115 -2.71 -12.37 12.22
CA ALA A 115 -1.51 -11.87 12.89
C ALA A 115 -1.51 -10.33 12.97
N GLU A 116 -1.87 -9.67 11.87
CA GLU A 116 -1.97 -8.21 11.76
C GLU A 116 -2.94 -7.63 12.78
N LYS A 117 -4.18 -8.13 12.84
CA LYS A 117 -5.19 -7.64 13.79
C LYS A 117 -4.80 -7.89 15.25
N ARG A 118 -4.26 -9.06 15.53
CA ARG A 118 -3.73 -9.36 16.89
C ARG A 118 -2.61 -8.40 17.26
N PHE A 119 -1.71 -8.11 16.32
CA PHE A 119 -0.59 -7.19 16.54
C PHE A 119 -1.05 -5.75 16.75
N ILE A 120 -1.94 -5.24 15.88
CA ILE A 120 -2.48 -3.86 15.98
C ILE A 120 -3.24 -3.69 17.29
N ALA A 121 -4.11 -4.63 17.68
CA ALA A 121 -4.83 -4.59 18.94
C ALA A 121 -3.85 -4.62 20.14
N ALA A 122 -2.83 -5.48 20.10
CA ALA A 122 -1.79 -5.53 21.12
C ALA A 122 -0.93 -4.25 21.16
N ALA A 123 -0.88 -3.47 20.08
CA ALA A 123 -0.27 -2.14 20.06
C ALA A 123 -1.16 -1.06 20.71
N GLY A 124 -2.36 -1.42 21.18
CA GLY A 124 -3.29 -0.49 21.81
C GLY A 124 -4.13 0.33 20.82
N VAL A 125 -4.13 -0.07 19.54
CA VAL A 125 -4.92 0.59 18.49
C VAL A 125 -6.19 -0.22 18.23
N PRO A 126 -7.39 0.40 18.26
CA PRO A 126 -8.65 -0.30 18.02
C PRO A 126 -8.69 -0.94 16.62
N VAL A 127 -9.22 -2.16 16.54
CA VAL A 127 -9.54 -2.86 15.28
C VAL A 127 -11.03 -3.22 15.27
N ALA A 128 -11.59 -3.49 14.10
CA ALA A 128 -12.97 -3.95 13.99
C ALA A 128 -13.21 -5.19 14.84
N PRO A 129 -14.34 -5.31 15.56
CA PRO A 129 -14.73 -6.56 16.21
C PRO A 129 -14.72 -7.69 15.18
N HIS A 130 -14.10 -8.82 15.52
CA HIS A 130 -13.91 -9.91 14.57
C HIS A 130 -13.88 -11.26 15.24
N VAL A 131 -14.12 -12.29 14.43
CA VAL A 131 -13.96 -13.71 14.76
C VAL A 131 -12.93 -14.32 13.83
N VAL A 132 -11.97 -15.04 14.39
CA VAL A 132 -10.97 -15.79 13.62
C VAL A 132 -11.53 -17.18 13.30
N ILE A 133 -11.44 -17.57 12.04
CA ILE A 133 -11.88 -18.87 11.52
C ILE A 133 -10.65 -19.56 10.91
N GLU A 134 -10.01 -20.44 11.67
CA GLU A 134 -8.76 -21.09 11.23
C GLU A 134 -8.98 -22.25 10.24
N SER A 135 -10.17 -22.84 10.24
CA SER A 135 -10.55 -23.93 9.34
C SER A 135 -12.06 -24.16 9.32
N SER A 136 -12.55 -24.98 8.40
CA SER A 136 -13.97 -25.40 8.38
C SER A 136 -14.37 -26.16 9.66
N GLN A 137 -13.46 -26.94 10.25
CA GLN A 137 -13.71 -27.61 11.52
C GLN A 137 -13.81 -26.61 12.67
N ALA A 138 -12.92 -25.60 12.71
CA ALA A 138 -13.00 -24.53 13.70
C ALA A 138 -14.32 -23.76 13.58
N LEU A 139 -14.76 -23.43 12.35
CA LEU A 139 -16.03 -22.74 12.09
C LEU A 139 -17.24 -23.55 12.61
N ALA A 140 -17.25 -24.87 12.42
CA ALA A 140 -18.32 -25.71 12.92
C ALA A 140 -18.44 -25.72 14.47
N GLY A 141 -17.34 -25.43 15.17
CA GLY A 141 -17.29 -25.31 16.62
C GLY A 141 -17.58 -23.90 17.18
N ILE A 142 -17.70 -22.89 16.32
CA ILE A 142 -18.01 -21.52 16.76
C ILE A 142 -19.51 -21.41 17.05
N ASP A 143 -19.85 -20.92 18.26
CA ASP A 143 -21.23 -20.65 18.67
C ASP A 143 -21.85 -19.56 17.76
N ASP A 144 -23.07 -19.80 17.30
CA ASP A 144 -23.85 -18.86 16.47
C ASP A 144 -24.01 -17.49 17.15
N LYS A 145 -24.05 -17.43 18.49
CA LYS A 145 -24.06 -16.18 19.24
C LYS A 145 -22.77 -15.37 19.05
N ALA A 146 -21.61 -16.06 18.95
CA ALA A 146 -20.33 -15.39 18.69
C ALA A 146 -20.28 -14.84 17.27
N LEU A 147 -20.80 -15.60 16.28
CA LEU A 147 -20.94 -15.09 14.91
C LEU A 147 -21.91 -13.91 14.83
N ALA A 148 -23.06 -14.00 15.50
CA ALA A 148 -24.06 -12.93 15.53
C ALA A 148 -23.53 -11.60 16.08
N ALA A 149 -22.57 -11.63 17.01
CA ALA A 149 -21.97 -10.43 17.57
C ALA A 149 -21.19 -9.58 16.55
N VAL A 150 -20.72 -10.19 15.47
CA VAL A 150 -19.94 -9.55 14.39
C VAL A 150 -20.69 -9.47 13.05
N LEU A 151 -21.99 -9.79 13.05
CA LEU A 151 -22.86 -9.69 11.88
C LEU A 151 -23.72 -8.41 11.93
N PRO A 152 -24.11 -7.82 10.78
CA PRO A 152 -23.60 -8.17 9.44
C PRO A 152 -22.10 -7.89 9.33
N GLY A 153 -21.39 -8.76 8.58
CA GLY A 153 -19.95 -8.76 8.54
C GLY A 153 -19.36 -8.87 7.13
N ILE A 154 -18.05 -8.90 7.08
CA ILE A 154 -17.26 -9.19 5.88
C ILE A 154 -16.31 -10.34 6.23
N LEU A 155 -16.47 -11.47 5.57
CA LEU A 155 -15.54 -12.58 5.65
C LEU A 155 -14.37 -12.33 4.70
N LYS A 156 -13.15 -12.34 5.24
CA LYS A 156 -11.91 -12.05 4.48
C LYS A 156 -10.93 -13.21 4.65
N THR A 157 -10.30 -13.67 3.56
CA THR A 157 -9.20 -14.64 3.66
C THR A 157 -8.05 -14.03 4.47
N ALA A 158 -7.40 -14.84 5.31
CA ALA A 158 -6.28 -14.38 6.13
C ALA A 158 -5.08 -13.95 5.29
N ARG A 159 -4.84 -14.61 4.16
CA ARG A 159 -3.73 -14.36 3.26
C ARG A 159 -4.18 -14.16 1.82
N MET A 160 -3.34 -13.53 1.00
CA MET A 160 -3.53 -13.33 -0.45
C MET A 160 -4.79 -12.52 -0.83
N GLY A 161 -5.43 -11.85 0.13
CA GLY A 161 -6.54 -10.93 -0.13
C GLY A 161 -6.01 -9.52 -0.39
N TYR A 162 -6.37 -8.90 -1.53
CA TYR A 162 -6.00 -7.54 -1.90
C TYR A 162 -7.05 -6.93 -2.84
N ASP A 163 -7.16 -5.61 -2.86
CA ASP A 163 -8.06 -4.88 -3.77
C ASP A 163 -9.49 -5.46 -3.82
N GLY A 164 -10.05 -5.83 -2.65
CA GLY A 164 -11.40 -6.44 -2.53
C GLY A 164 -11.49 -7.92 -2.88
N LYS A 165 -10.44 -8.57 -3.34
CA LYS A 165 -10.40 -10.02 -3.59
C LYS A 165 -10.33 -10.81 -2.29
N GLY A 166 -10.94 -12.01 -2.28
CA GLY A 166 -10.98 -12.86 -1.09
C GLY A 166 -11.87 -12.30 0.01
N GLN A 167 -12.90 -11.50 -0.32
CA GLN A 167 -13.84 -10.89 0.63
C GLN A 167 -15.28 -11.16 0.20
N ILE A 168 -16.12 -11.57 1.17
CA ILE A 168 -17.55 -11.82 0.95
C ILE A 168 -18.34 -11.15 2.06
N ARG A 169 -19.36 -10.37 1.70
CA ARG A 169 -20.31 -9.79 2.67
C ARG A 169 -21.29 -10.87 3.11
N VAL A 170 -21.55 -10.93 4.41
CA VAL A 170 -22.40 -11.93 5.05
C VAL A 170 -23.31 -11.28 6.09
N SER A 171 -24.53 -11.76 6.20
CA SER A 171 -25.55 -11.18 7.07
C SER A 171 -26.03 -12.13 8.19
N ASN A 172 -25.75 -13.42 8.07
CA ASN A 172 -26.13 -14.45 9.02
C ASN A 172 -25.10 -15.59 9.06
N ALA A 173 -25.23 -16.50 10.04
CA ALA A 173 -24.27 -17.58 10.25
C ALA A 173 -24.26 -18.62 9.13
N GLU A 174 -25.36 -18.82 8.41
CA GLU A 174 -25.42 -19.72 7.24
C GLU A 174 -24.59 -19.18 6.10
N GLU A 175 -24.79 -17.89 5.75
CA GLU A 175 -23.97 -17.20 4.74
C GLU A 175 -22.47 -17.22 5.09
N VAL A 176 -22.09 -17.16 6.38
CA VAL A 176 -20.68 -17.30 6.80
C VAL A 176 -20.13 -18.67 6.42
N ARG A 177 -20.90 -19.76 6.64
CA ARG A 177 -20.48 -21.12 6.31
C ARG A 177 -20.35 -21.33 4.80
N GLU A 178 -21.33 -20.82 4.03
CA GLU A 178 -21.30 -20.87 2.56
C GLU A 178 -20.15 -20.04 1.99
N ALA A 179 -19.96 -18.82 2.47
CA ALA A 179 -18.87 -17.95 2.06
C ALA A 179 -17.50 -18.56 2.37
N HIS A 180 -17.32 -19.15 3.57
CA HIS A 180 -16.09 -19.83 3.94
C HIS A 180 -15.78 -21.02 3.03
N ALA A 181 -16.80 -21.83 2.71
CA ALA A 181 -16.67 -22.95 1.76
C ALA A 181 -16.29 -22.44 0.35
N SER A 182 -16.93 -21.36 -0.13
CA SER A 182 -16.65 -20.77 -1.44
C SER A 182 -15.23 -20.16 -1.54
N LEU A 183 -14.67 -19.73 -0.41
CA LEU A 183 -13.28 -19.27 -0.30
C LEU A 183 -12.28 -20.43 -0.15
N GLY A 184 -12.72 -21.67 -0.30
CA GLY A 184 -11.87 -22.87 -0.25
C GLY A 184 -11.58 -23.39 1.16
N GLY A 185 -12.32 -22.95 2.18
CA GLY A 185 -12.14 -23.42 3.57
C GLY A 185 -10.82 -23.00 4.22
N VAL A 186 -10.16 -21.97 3.65
CA VAL A 186 -8.89 -21.44 4.15
C VAL A 186 -9.07 -20.59 5.41
N PRO A 187 -8.01 -20.32 6.18
CA PRO A 187 -8.09 -19.40 7.32
C PRO A 187 -8.67 -18.04 6.92
N CYS A 188 -9.63 -17.55 7.68
CA CYS A 188 -10.37 -16.32 7.43
C CYS A 188 -10.53 -15.48 8.72
N VAL A 189 -10.84 -14.21 8.53
CA VAL A 189 -11.33 -13.30 9.58
C VAL A 189 -12.71 -12.81 9.19
N LEU A 190 -13.71 -13.03 10.04
CA LEU A 190 -15.03 -12.42 9.93
C LEU A 190 -15.01 -11.10 10.70
N GLU A 191 -15.04 -9.99 10.01
CA GLU A 191 -15.04 -8.65 10.59
C GLU A 191 -16.44 -8.06 10.58
N LYS A 192 -16.83 -7.42 11.70
CA LYS A 192 -18.08 -6.66 11.77
C LYS A 192 -18.05 -5.51 10.75
N ARG A 193 -19.13 -5.37 9.97
CA ARG A 193 -19.31 -4.20 9.12
C ARG A 193 -19.62 -2.98 9.98
N LEU A 194 -18.73 -2.00 9.98
CA LEU A 194 -18.82 -0.80 10.79
C LEU A 194 -19.58 0.33 10.05
N PRO A 195 -20.24 1.25 10.75
CA PRO A 195 -20.85 2.44 10.16
C PRO A 195 -19.77 3.44 9.75
N LEU A 196 -19.22 3.23 8.56
CA LEU A 196 -18.12 4.01 8.02
C LEU A 196 -18.57 5.40 7.59
N LYS A 197 -17.88 6.44 8.09
CA LYS A 197 -18.05 7.83 7.66
C LYS A 197 -17.09 8.18 6.51
N PHE A 198 -15.79 7.95 6.69
CA PHE A 198 -14.75 8.08 5.67
C PHE A 198 -13.51 7.26 6.06
N GLU A 199 -12.58 7.15 5.11
CA GLU A 199 -11.34 6.41 5.28
C GLU A 199 -10.13 7.35 5.23
N VAL A 200 -9.10 7.07 6.04
CA VAL A 200 -7.84 7.82 6.04
C VAL A 200 -6.63 6.90 6.05
N SER A 201 -5.51 7.39 5.53
CA SER A 201 -4.21 6.73 5.64
C SER A 201 -3.22 7.63 6.36
N ALA A 202 -2.52 7.06 7.34
CA ALA A 202 -1.35 7.68 7.96
C ALA A 202 -0.08 7.03 7.41
N LEU A 203 0.72 7.80 6.69
CA LEU A 203 2.05 7.40 6.25
C LEU A 203 3.09 7.83 7.28
N ILE A 204 3.99 6.90 7.61
CA ILE A 204 5.10 7.11 8.53
C ILE A 204 6.39 6.55 7.92
N ALA A 205 7.48 7.25 8.06
CA ALA A 205 8.82 6.72 7.84
C ALA A 205 9.56 6.62 9.18
N ARG A 206 10.22 5.50 9.42
CA ARG A 206 11.01 5.27 10.64
C ARG A 206 12.40 4.78 10.27
N GLY A 207 13.40 5.48 10.80
CA GLY A 207 14.82 5.19 10.59
C GLY A 207 15.34 4.08 11.50
N THR A 208 16.57 3.64 11.24
CA THR A 208 17.30 2.64 12.06
C THR A 208 17.55 3.12 13.49
N ASN A 209 17.68 4.43 13.72
CA ASN A 209 17.83 5.05 15.03
C ASN A 209 16.51 5.18 15.83
N GLY A 210 15.40 4.69 15.27
CA GLY A 210 14.07 4.76 15.88
C GLY A 210 13.34 6.10 15.72
N GLN A 211 13.98 7.12 15.15
CA GLN A 211 13.28 8.37 14.80
C GLN A 211 12.21 8.11 13.75
N ALA A 212 11.09 8.80 13.87
CA ALA A 212 9.98 8.68 12.95
C ALA A 212 9.49 10.05 12.50
N VAL A 213 9.08 10.15 11.24
CA VAL A 213 8.41 11.30 10.65
C VAL A 213 7.10 10.84 10.03
N VAL A 214 6.06 11.66 10.15
CA VAL A 214 4.72 11.36 9.61
C VAL A 214 4.35 12.36 8.53
N TYR A 215 3.62 11.90 7.54
CA TYR A 215 3.06 12.75 6.50
C TYR A 215 1.72 13.34 6.92
N PRO A 216 1.25 14.40 6.25
CA PRO A 216 -0.13 14.86 6.39
C PRO A 216 -1.11 13.71 6.15
N LEU A 217 -2.18 13.68 6.95
CA LEU A 217 -3.19 12.62 6.86
C LEU A 217 -3.90 12.70 5.51
N ALA A 218 -4.01 11.55 4.85
CA ALA A 218 -4.64 11.41 3.55
C ALA A 218 -6.07 10.85 3.71
N GLN A 219 -7.06 11.45 3.07
CA GLN A 219 -8.42 10.93 3.00
C GLN A 219 -8.62 10.17 1.70
N ASN A 220 -9.12 8.95 1.82
CA ASN A 220 -9.22 8.00 0.72
C ASN A 220 -10.67 7.75 0.32
N THR A 221 -10.88 7.51 -0.97
CA THR A 221 -12.13 7.01 -1.50
C THR A 221 -11.86 5.73 -2.27
N HIS A 222 -12.44 4.62 -1.80
CA HIS A 222 -12.37 3.33 -2.49
C HIS A 222 -13.64 3.07 -3.29
N ARG A 223 -13.47 2.38 -4.43
CA ARG A 223 -14.56 1.90 -5.28
C ARG A 223 -14.31 0.45 -5.62
N ASN A 224 -15.30 -0.38 -5.35
CA ASN A 224 -15.19 -1.83 -5.56
C ASN A 224 -13.92 -2.44 -4.91
N GLY A 225 -13.49 -1.88 -3.75
CA GLY A 225 -12.31 -2.32 -3.01
C GLY A 225 -10.98 -1.79 -3.56
N VAL A 226 -10.97 -0.95 -4.60
CA VAL A 226 -9.76 -0.34 -5.15
C VAL A 226 -9.75 1.15 -4.85
N LEU A 227 -8.61 1.70 -4.44
CA LEU A 227 -8.44 3.14 -4.21
C LEU A 227 -8.70 3.90 -5.51
N SER A 228 -9.70 4.79 -5.49
CA SER A 228 -10.07 5.66 -6.61
C SER A 228 -9.28 6.97 -6.57
N HIS A 229 -9.34 7.67 -5.45
CA HIS A 229 -8.61 8.92 -5.26
C HIS A 229 -8.27 9.17 -3.80
N THR A 230 -7.27 10.02 -3.58
CA THR A 230 -6.80 10.47 -2.26
C THR A 230 -6.77 11.99 -2.24
N ILE A 231 -7.21 12.59 -1.14
CA ILE A 231 -7.22 14.05 -0.92
C ILE A 231 -6.33 14.38 0.28
N VAL A 232 -5.42 15.34 0.13
CA VAL A 232 -4.47 15.72 1.18
C VAL A 232 -4.29 17.24 1.25
N PRO A 233 -4.39 17.83 2.45
CA PRO A 233 -4.71 17.19 3.74
C PRO A 233 -6.16 16.68 3.77
N ALA A 234 -6.42 15.69 4.62
CA ALA A 234 -7.74 15.08 4.81
C ALA A 234 -8.79 16.14 5.20
N PRO A 235 -9.77 16.45 4.32
CA PRO A 235 -10.65 17.62 4.52
C PRO A 235 -11.67 17.44 5.66
N ASP A 236 -12.07 16.18 5.94
CA ASP A 236 -13.10 15.89 6.94
C ASP A 236 -12.50 15.50 8.29
N ALA A 237 -11.16 15.47 8.40
CA ALA A 237 -10.46 15.11 9.62
C ALA A 237 -10.23 16.33 10.51
N SER A 238 -10.73 16.28 11.76
CA SER A 238 -10.40 17.30 12.76
C SER A 238 -8.92 17.23 13.17
N PRO A 239 -8.32 18.31 13.69
CA PRO A 239 -6.94 18.28 14.19
C PRO A 239 -6.69 17.18 15.22
N ALA A 240 -7.65 16.91 16.10
CA ALA A 240 -7.57 15.84 17.10
C ALA A 240 -7.53 14.46 16.44
N LEU A 241 -8.34 14.22 15.42
CA LEU A 241 -8.34 12.98 14.66
C LEU A 241 -7.04 12.79 13.90
N VAL A 242 -6.49 13.84 13.28
CA VAL A 242 -5.19 13.81 12.63
C VAL A 242 -4.11 13.36 13.60
N GLN A 243 -4.05 13.99 14.79
CA GLN A 243 -3.08 13.63 15.82
C GLN A 243 -3.26 12.18 16.29
N GLN A 244 -4.50 11.73 16.50
CA GLN A 244 -4.81 10.37 16.92
C GLN A 244 -4.34 9.32 15.88
N ALA A 245 -4.63 9.54 14.59
CA ALA A 245 -4.22 8.64 13.51
C ALA A 245 -2.69 8.56 13.38
N GLN A 246 -2.02 9.71 13.42
CA GLN A 246 -0.56 9.78 13.38
C GLN A 246 0.08 9.09 14.58
N GLN A 247 -0.44 9.32 15.78
CA GLN A 247 0.07 8.68 17.00
C GLN A 247 -0.13 7.15 16.97
N ALA A 248 -1.27 6.67 16.47
CA ALA A 248 -1.53 5.25 16.29
C ALA A 248 -0.53 4.60 15.31
N ALA A 249 -0.24 5.27 14.19
CA ALA A 249 0.76 4.79 13.23
C ALA A 249 2.17 4.74 13.85
N ILE A 250 2.56 5.76 14.63
CA ILE A 250 3.83 5.78 15.38
C ILE A 250 3.92 4.61 16.36
N GLN A 251 2.86 4.34 17.13
CA GLN A 251 2.81 3.23 18.09
C GLN A 251 2.97 1.87 17.39
N ILE A 252 2.26 1.66 16.27
CA ILE A 252 2.36 0.43 15.47
C ILE A 252 3.78 0.26 14.94
N ALA A 253 4.36 1.29 14.30
CA ALA A 253 5.71 1.24 13.76
C ALA A 253 6.78 0.99 14.84
N ALA A 254 6.65 1.65 16.00
CA ALA A 254 7.58 1.49 17.12
C ALA A 254 7.51 0.07 17.72
N LYS A 255 6.30 -0.45 17.96
CA LYS A 255 6.10 -1.80 18.51
C LYS A 255 6.57 -2.89 17.55
N LEU A 256 6.41 -2.68 16.24
CA LEU A 256 6.89 -3.59 15.19
C LEU A 256 8.43 -3.55 15.06
N GLY A 257 9.10 -2.54 15.64
CA GLY A 257 10.51 -2.28 15.39
C GLY A 257 10.77 -2.00 13.90
N TYR A 258 9.80 -1.33 13.27
CA TYR A 258 9.79 -1.09 11.83
C TYR A 258 10.93 -0.15 11.42
N VAL A 259 11.57 -0.44 10.28
CA VAL A 259 12.45 0.49 9.58
C VAL A 259 11.93 0.59 8.14
N GLY A 260 11.86 1.80 7.60
CA GLY A 260 11.28 2.04 6.26
C GLY A 260 10.00 2.88 6.31
N VAL A 261 9.25 2.86 5.21
CA VAL A 261 7.94 3.51 5.09
C VAL A 261 6.83 2.50 5.38
N LEU A 262 5.92 2.87 6.27
CA LEU A 262 4.73 2.11 6.65
C LEU A 262 3.50 2.97 6.39
N CYS A 263 2.45 2.38 5.85
CA CYS A 263 1.13 2.98 5.80
C CYS A 263 0.18 2.22 6.74
N VAL A 264 -0.61 2.96 7.51
CA VAL A 264 -1.73 2.38 8.28
C VAL A 264 -3.02 3.01 7.78
N GLU A 265 -3.96 2.16 7.37
CA GLU A 265 -5.29 2.57 6.94
C GLU A 265 -6.28 2.51 8.09
N PHE A 266 -7.09 3.54 8.22
CA PHE A 266 -8.09 3.66 9.28
C PHE A 266 -9.46 3.95 8.71
N PHE A 267 -10.46 3.36 9.33
CA PHE A 267 -11.86 3.73 9.22
C PHE A 267 -12.20 4.78 10.27
N ILE A 268 -12.85 5.85 9.84
CA ILE A 268 -13.46 6.84 10.72
C ILE A 268 -14.96 6.57 10.70
N LEU A 269 -15.50 6.26 11.87
CA LEU A 269 -16.89 5.87 12.01
C LEU A 269 -17.80 7.10 12.16
N GLU A 270 -19.12 6.90 12.04
CA GLU A 270 -20.12 7.97 12.18
C GLU A 270 -20.07 8.67 13.53
N ASP A 271 -19.71 7.94 14.61
CA ASP A 271 -19.49 8.48 15.96
C ASP A 271 -18.15 9.21 16.14
N GLY A 272 -17.33 9.29 15.08
CA GLY A 272 -16.01 9.92 15.10
C GLY A 272 -14.88 9.02 15.61
N SER A 273 -15.15 7.78 15.99
CA SER A 273 -14.11 6.85 16.44
C SER A 273 -13.21 6.39 15.30
N LEU A 274 -11.93 6.15 15.64
CA LEU A 274 -10.89 5.68 14.71
C LEU A 274 -10.66 4.19 14.96
N VAL A 275 -10.68 3.40 13.87
CA VAL A 275 -10.45 1.95 13.87
C VAL A 275 -9.45 1.60 12.80
N ALA A 276 -8.37 0.88 13.13
CA ALA A 276 -7.41 0.42 12.16
C ALA A 276 -8.01 -0.70 11.29
N ASN A 277 -7.87 -0.54 9.97
CA ASN A 277 -8.28 -1.53 8.98
C ASN A 277 -7.12 -2.50 8.70
N GLU A 278 -6.05 -2.00 8.13
CA GLU A 278 -4.87 -2.78 7.73
C GLU A 278 -3.60 -1.92 7.71
N MET A 279 -2.43 -2.55 7.61
CA MET A 279 -1.17 -1.86 7.41
C MET A 279 -0.43 -2.41 6.19
N ALA A 280 0.24 -1.52 5.46
CA ALA A 280 1.12 -1.88 4.35
C ALA A 280 2.57 -1.61 4.76
N PRO A 281 3.44 -2.64 4.86
CA PRO A 281 4.84 -2.52 5.28
C PRO A 281 5.73 -2.04 4.12
N ARG A 282 5.35 -0.96 3.47
CA ARG A 282 5.96 -0.40 2.24
C ARG A 282 5.38 0.97 1.91
N PRO A 283 5.96 1.70 0.95
CA PRO A 283 5.27 2.82 0.30
C PRO A 283 3.88 2.42 -0.19
N HIS A 284 2.92 3.32 -0.12
CA HIS A 284 1.51 3.01 -0.37
C HIS A 284 0.92 3.88 -1.48
N ASN A 285 -0.12 3.36 -2.15
CA ASN A 285 -0.81 4.07 -3.23
C ASN A 285 -1.37 5.43 -2.76
N SER A 286 -1.98 5.47 -1.57
CA SER A 286 -2.47 6.73 -0.99
C SER A 286 -1.36 7.75 -0.68
N GLY A 287 -0.09 7.33 -0.69
CA GLY A 287 1.08 8.18 -0.49
C GLY A 287 1.73 8.69 -1.78
N HIS A 288 1.20 8.38 -2.95
CA HIS A 288 1.81 8.81 -4.22
C HIS A 288 1.83 10.34 -4.39
N TYR A 289 0.88 11.06 -3.77
CA TYR A 289 0.87 12.52 -3.74
C TYR A 289 2.18 13.11 -3.19
N THR A 290 2.89 12.38 -2.34
CA THR A 290 4.12 12.88 -1.70
C THR A 290 5.22 13.18 -2.72
N THR A 291 5.18 12.57 -3.90
CA THR A 291 6.17 12.78 -4.97
C THR A 291 6.12 14.23 -5.49
N ASP A 292 4.92 14.82 -5.56
CA ASP A 292 4.72 16.13 -6.18
C ASP A 292 4.23 17.21 -5.20
N ALA A 293 3.89 16.84 -3.96
CA ALA A 293 3.29 17.75 -3.00
C ALA A 293 4.03 17.89 -1.67
N CYS A 294 5.06 17.07 -1.42
CA CYS A 294 5.86 17.10 -0.19
C CYS A 294 7.34 17.40 -0.47
N ALA A 295 8.04 17.92 0.54
CA ALA A 295 9.47 18.20 0.45
C ALA A 295 10.30 16.93 0.21
N THR A 296 9.89 15.80 0.78
CA THR A 296 10.50 14.48 0.56
C THR A 296 9.40 13.48 0.22
N SER A 297 9.55 12.71 -0.85
CA SER A 297 8.59 11.67 -1.22
C SER A 297 8.68 10.45 -0.31
N GLN A 298 7.62 9.64 -0.26
CA GLN A 298 7.64 8.35 0.45
C GLN A 298 8.73 7.40 -0.10
N PHE A 299 9.05 7.48 -1.39
CA PHE A 299 10.08 6.64 -2.01
C PHE A 299 11.48 7.09 -1.60
N GLU A 300 11.74 8.39 -1.57
CA GLU A 300 12.99 8.93 -1.03
C GLU A 300 13.14 8.60 0.46
N GLN A 301 12.06 8.69 1.26
CA GLN A 301 12.10 8.27 2.66
C GLN A 301 12.42 6.78 2.81
N GLN A 302 11.91 5.92 1.93
CA GLN A 302 12.25 4.50 1.94
C GLN A 302 13.76 4.30 1.69
N VAL A 303 14.33 5.02 0.72
CA VAL A 303 15.78 5.00 0.47
C VAL A 303 16.54 5.49 1.70
N ARG A 304 16.17 6.64 2.28
CA ARG A 304 16.83 7.21 3.47
C ARG A 304 16.77 6.26 4.66
N ALA A 305 15.62 5.68 4.93
CA ALA A 305 15.43 4.75 6.05
C ALA A 305 16.29 3.49 5.91
N MET A 306 16.28 2.85 4.73
CA MET A 306 17.06 1.63 4.51
C MET A 306 18.56 1.84 4.41
N THR A 307 19.00 3.07 4.10
CA THR A 307 20.42 3.43 4.04
C THR A 307 20.94 4.07 5.32
N ALA A 308 20.13 4.10 6.38
CA ALA A 308 20.43 4.79 7.64
C ALA A 308 20.81 6.28 7.46
N MET A 309 20.39 6.91 6.36
CA MET A 309 20.50 8.36 6.16
C MET A 309 19.46 9.08 7.02
N PRO A 310 19.70 10.34 7.42
CA PRO A 310 18.70 11.14 8.11
C PRO A 310 17.39 11.20 7.32
N LEU A 311 16.25 11.01 8.02
CA LEU A 311 14.94 11.16 7.39
C LEU A 311 14.74 12.59 6.89
N GLY A 312 14.08 12.74 5.75
CA GLY A 312 13.77 14.03 5.15
C GLY A 312 12.51 14.68 5.76
N ASP A 313 12.32 15.95 5.46
CA ASP A 313 11.14 16.72 5.85
C ASP A 313 9.90 16.22 5.08
N THR A 314 8.85 15.86 5.82
CA THR A 314 7.55 15.40 5.25
C THR A 314 6.56 16.54 4.99
N ARG A 315 6.98 17.78 5.18
CA ARG A 315 6.14 18.98 5.02
C ARG A 315 5.54 19.02 3.62
N GLN A 316 4.22 19.13 3.57
CA GLN A 316 3.47 19.36 2.35
C GLN A 316 3.60 20.85 1.95
N HIS A 317 3.95 21.11 0.69
CA HIS A 317 4.08 22.49 0.16
C HIS A 317 2.83 22.94 -0.60
N SER A 318 1.97 22.00 -1.04
CA SER A 318 0.74 22.31 -1.77
C SER A 318 -0.34 21.28 -1.43
N PRO A 319 -1.60 21.68 -1.28
CA PRO A 319 -2.70 20.73 -1.25
C PRO A 319 -2.70 19.85 -2.50
N ALA A 320 -3.12 18.61 -2.35
CA ALA A 320 -3.05 17.64 -3.44
C ALA A 320 -4.28 16.73 -3.53
N VAL A 321 -4.60 16.32 -4.75
CA VAL A 321 -5.49 15.20 -5.02
C VAL A 321 -4.74 14.21 -5.90
N MET A 322 -4.65 12.96 -5.48
CA MET A 322 -4.15 11.85 -6.30
C MET A 322 -5.33 11.09 -6.90
N LEU A 323 -5.37 10.96 -8.21
CA LEU A 323 -6.34 10.16 -8.96
C LEU A 323 -5.65 8.89 -9.46
N ASN A 324 -6.18 7.73 -9.08
CA ASN A 324 -5.64 6.46 -9.52
C ASN A 324 -6.08 6.16 -10.96
N ILE A 325 -5.17 5.71 -11.81
CA ILE A 325 -5.43 5.32 -13.19
C ILE A 325 -5.45 3.79 -13.27
N LEU A 326 -6.65 3.25 -13.46
CA LEU A 326 -6.83 1.83 -13.72
C LEU A 326 -6.85 1.55 -15.23
N GLY A 327 -6.61 0.31 -15.61
CA GLY A 327 -6.64 -0.11 -17.01
C GLY A 327 -7.98 0.07 -17.71
N ASP A 328 -9.04 0.30 -16.94
CA ASP A 328 -10.39 0.64 -17.43
C ASP A 328 -10.37 1.86 -18.36
N VAL A 329 -9.47 2.81 -18.12
CA VAL A 329 -9.32 4.04 -18.92
C VAL A 329 -8.93 3.76 -20.37
N TRP A 330 -8.31 2.60 -20.65
CA TRP A 330 -8.01 2.14 -22.01
C TRP A 330 -9.19 1.50 -22.74
N PHE A 331 -10.30 1.28 -22.02
CA PHE A 331 -11.51 0.63 -22.55
C PHE A 331 -12.73 1.51 -22.29
N PRO A 332 -12.83 2.70 -22.91
CA PRO A 332 -13.94 3.60 -22.68
C PRO A 332 -15.25 2.92 -23.11
N CYS A 333 -16.26 3.00 -22.26
CA CYS A 333 -17.61 2.54 -22.58
C CYS A 333 -18.29 3.50 -23.55
N ALA A 334 -19.09 2.99 -24.45
CA ALA A 334 -20.01 3.82 -25.24
C ALA A 334 -21.01 4.53 -24.29
N VAL A 335 -21.49 5.70 -24.69
CA VAL A 335 -22.46 6.46 -23.90
C VAL A 335 -23.70 5.59 -23.60
N GLY A 336 -23.95 5.35 -22.32
CA GLY A 336 -25.06 4.52 -21.84
C GLY A 336 -24.70 3.06 -21.51
N GLU A 337 -23.46 2.62 -21.72
CA GLU A 337 -23.00 1.28 -21.35
C GLU A 337 -22.27 1.28 -20.00
N ALA A 338 -22.59 0.32 -19.14
CA ALA A 338 -21.98 0.20 -17.80
C ALA A 338 -20.63 -0.52 -17.79
N LYS A 339 -20.25 -1.18 -18.89
CA LYS A 339 -19.00 -1.95 -19.03
C LYS A 339 -18.52 -1.94 -20.48
N PRO A 340 -17.19 -1.97 -20.73
CA PRO A 340 -16.66 -2.11 -22.08
C PRO A 340 -17.12 -3.44 -22.72
N GLN A 341 -17.28 -3.45 -24.04
CA GLN A 341 -17.63 -4.66 -24.78
C GLN A 341 -16.56 -5.74 -24.58
N LYS A 342 -17.01 -6.99 -24.41
CA LYS A 342 -16.10 -8.13 -24.27
C LYS A 342 -15.23 -8.26 -25.52
N GLY A 343 -13.89 -8.16 -25.36
CA GLY A 343 -12.95 -8.24 -26.48
C GLY A 343 -12.65 -6.88 -27.14
N ALA A 344 -13.10 -5.76 -26.58
CA ALA A 344 -12.71 -4.43 -27.07
C ALA A 344 -11.18 -4.29 -27.06
N ALA A 345 -10.62 -3.72 -28.13
CA ALA A 345 -9.22 -3.37 -28.19
C ALA A 345 -8.94 -2.14 -27.30
N PRO A 346 -7.76 -2.08 -26.62
CA PRO A 346 -7.41 -0.91 -25.84
C PRO A 346 -7.19 0.30 -26.75
N VAL A 347 -7.67 1.46 -26.30
CA VAL A 347 -7.49 2.76 -26.94
C VAL A 347 -6.56 3.59 -26.08
N THR A 348 -5.58 4.26 -26.68
CA THR A 348 -4.70 5.17 -25.94
C THR A 348 -5.50 6.34 -25.36
N PRO A 349 -5.49 6.54 -24.04
CA PRO A 349 -6.16 7.69 -23.44
C PRO A 349 -5.54 9.01 -23.87
N PRO A 350 -6.26 10.14 -23.77
CA PRO A 350 -5.81 11.46 -24.24
C PRO A 350 -4.77 12.08 -23.28
N TRP A 351 -3.57 11.49 -23.22
CA TRP A 351 -2.51 11.91 -22.31
C TRP A 351 -1.97 13.31 -22.61
N ASP A 352 -2.03 13.76 -23.85
CA ASP A 352 -1.71 15.12 -24.26
C ASP A 352 -2.63 16.15 -23.60
N GLN A 353 -3.92 15.84 -23.50
CA GLN A 353 -4.88 16.70 -22.81
C GLN A 353 -4.67 16.67 -21.28
N VAL A 354 -4.35 15.51 -20.70
CA VAL A 354 -3.96 15.44 -19.27
C VAL A 354 -2.71 16.27 -19.01
N ALA A 355 -1.68 16.14 -19.87
CA ALA A 355 -0.44 16.89 -19.76
C ALA A 355 -0.60 18.39 -19.97
N SER A 356 -1.65 18.83 -20.68
CA SER A 356 -1.97 20.26 -20.87
C SER A 356 -2.59 20.92 -19.62
N MET A 357 -3.01 20.14 -18.62
CA MET A 357 -3.54 20.65 -17.34
C MET A 357 -2.40 21.13 -16.44
N PRO A 358 -2.26 22.42 -16.09
CA PRO A 358 -1.10 22.95 -15.36
C PRO A 358 -0.90 22.30 -13.98
N ALA A 359 -1.99 21.91 -13.33
CA ALA A 359 -1.99 21.28 -12.00
C ALA A 359 -1.62 19.78 -12.03
N ALA A 360 -1.67 19.12 -13.21
CA ALA A 360 -1.52 17.67 -13.32
C ALA A 360 -0.05 17.24 -13.39
N ARG A 361 0.24 16.15 -12.72
CA ARG A 361 1.51 15.40 -12.80
C ARG A 361 1.17 13.95 -13.08
N LEU A 362 1.40 13.52 -14.33
CA LEU A 362 1.08 12.17 -14.81
C LEU A 362 2.22 11.19 -14.50
N HIS A 363 1.89 10.09 -13.85
CA HIS A 363 2.81 9.00 -13.55
C HIS A 363 2.26 7.67 -14.10
N LEU A 364 2.76 7.22 -15.25
CA LEU A 364 2.45 5.91 -15.81
C LEU A 364 3.49 4.88 -15.37
N TYR A 365 3.03 3.67 -15.06
CA TYR A 365 3.89 2.63 -14.45
C TYR A 365 4.69 1.80 -15.46
N GLY A 366 4.52 2.03 -16.76
CA GLY A 366 5.25 1.30 -17.80
C GLY A 366 4.77 -0.14 -18.00
N LYS A 367 3.54 -0.47 -17.60
CA LYS A 367 2.94 -1.79 -17.84
C LYS A 367 2.43 -1.86 -19.28
N GLU A 368 2.83 -2.91 -20.01
CA GLU A 368 2.49 -3.06 -21.43
C GLU A 368 1.00 -3.36 -21.66
N ASP A 369 0.42 -4.27 -20.83
CA ASP A 369 -0.96 -4.71 -20.98
C ASP A 369 -1.89 -3.92 -20.09
N ALA A 370 -2.73 -3.07 -20.64
CA ALA A 370 -3.88 -2.51 -19.94
C ALA A 370 -4.95 -3.59 -19.74
N ARG A 371 -5.45 -3.73 -18.51
CA ARG A 371 -6.55 -4.64 -18.16
C ARG A 371 -7.48 -3.95 -17.18
N PRO A 372 -8.81 -4.11 -17.28
CA PRO A 372 -9.74 -3.57 -16.31
C PRO A 372 -9.35 -3.93 -14.87
N GLY A 373 -9.36 -2.94 -13.98
CA GLY A 373 -8.96 -3.07 -12.57
C GLY A 373 -7.45 -3.10 -12.32
N ARG A 374 -6.57 -3.22 -13.33
CA ARG A 374 -5.12 -3.17 -13.14
C ARG A 374 -4.66 -1.73 -12.93
N LYS A 375 -3.91 -1.46 -11.84
CA LYS A 375 -3.30 -0.15 -11.59
C LYS A 375 -2.23 0.13 -12.67
N MET A 376 -2.47 1.13 -13.53
CA MET A 376 -1.63 1.48 -14.67
C MET A 376 -0.84 2.76 -14.45
N GLY A 377 -1.30 3.62 -13.54
CA GLY A 377 -0.69 4.90 -13.25
C GLY A 377 -1.47 5.67 -12.18
N HIS A 378 -1.07 6.91 -11.97
CA HIS A 378 -1.82 7.90 -11.22
C HIS A 378 -1.56 9.30 -11.77
N VAL A 379 -2.43 10.24 -11.44
CA VAL A 379 -2.20 11.66 -11.67
C VAL A 379 -2.28 12.37 -10.33
N ASN A 380 -1.25 13.12 -9.98
CA ASN A 380 -1.28 14.06 -8.86
C ASN A 380 -1.66 15.44 -9.35
N PHE A 381 -2.59 16.07 -8.66
CA PHE A 381 -3.00 17.46 -8.87
C PHE A 381 -2.56 18.28 -7.68
N THR A 382 -1.70 19.28 -7.91
CA THR A 382 -1.24 20.22 -6.90
C THR A 382 -1.67 21.63 -7.27
N ALA A 383 -2.19 22.40 -6.31
CA ALA A 383 -2.65 23.76 -6.54
C ALA A 383 -2.47 24.60 -5.28
N PRO A 384 -2.57 25.95 -5.36
CA PRO A 384 -2.54 26.82 -4.19
C PRO A 384 -3.62 26.50 -3.15
N THR A 385 -4.80 26.10 -3.61
CA THR A 385 -5.91 25.69 -2.73
C THR A 385 -6.38 24.27 -3.01
N LEU A 386 -6.99 23.65 -2.00
CA LEU A 386 -7.55 22.32 -2.13
C LEU A 386 -8.71 22.25 -3.14
N ASP A 387 -9.52 23.31 -3.22
CA ASP A 387 -10.65 23.37 -4.14
C ASP A 387 -10.20 23.44 -5.61
N GLU A 388 -9.11 24.14 -5.89
CA GLU A 388 -8.50 24.16 -7.22
C GLU A 388 -7.94 22.77 -7.59
N ALA A 389 -7.22 22.11 -6.67
CA ALA A 389 -6.73 20.74 -6.88
C ALA A 389 -7.88 19.74 -7.14
N ARG A 390 -8.96 19.84 -6.36
CA ARG A 390 -10.18 19.04 -6.54
C ARG A 390 -10.87 19.30 -7.88
N THR A 391 -10.90 20.55 -8.31
CA THR A 391 -11.52 20.93 -9.60
C THR A 391 -10.72 20.33 -10.75
N ALA A 392 -9.40 20.50 -10.75
CA ALA A 392 -8.51 19.91 -11.76
C ALA A 392 -8.62 18.38 -11.81
N ALA A 393 -8.66 17.72 -10.64
CA ALA A 393 -8.83 16.28 -10.56
C ALA A 393 -10.18 15.80 -11.12
N ARG A 394 -11.27 16.52 -10.84
CA ARG A 394 -12.61 16.22 -11.40
C ARG A 394 -12.65 16.39 -12.92
N ASP A 395 -12.02 17.43 -13.45
CA ASP A 395 -11.98 17.68 -14.89
C ASP A 395 -11.17 16.60 -15.61
N CYS A 396 -10.03 16.19 -15.05
CA CYS A 396 -9.26 15.04 -15.55
C CYS A 396 -10.06 13.73 -15.46
N ALA A 397 -10.75 13.49 -14.36
CA ALA A 397 -11.58 12.30 -14.20
C ALA A 397 -12.69 12.23 -15.25
N ARG A 398 -13.34 13.36 -15.57
CA ARG A 398 -14.33 13.44 -16.68
C ARG A 398 -13.68 13.15 -18.02
N LEU A 399 -12.52 13.75 -18.31
CA LEU A 399 -11.77 13.52 -19.53
C LEU A 399 -11.40 12.04 -19.74
N LEU A 400 -11.03 11.36 -18.65
CA LEU A 400 -10.63 9.96 -18.65
C LEU A 400 -11.80 8.98 -18.37
N HIS A 401 -13.02 9.46 -18.29
CA HIS A 401 -14.22 8.68 -17.95
C HIS A 401 -14.10 7.90 -16.63
N ILE A 402 -13.33 8.44 -15.67
CA ILE A 402 -13.20 7.89 -14.33
C ILE A 402 -14.35 8.40 -13.46
N ALA A 403 -15.12 7.50 -12.89
CA ALA A 403 -16.18 7.89 -11.98
C ALA A 403 -15.58 8.38 -10.65
N THR A 404 -15.96 9.56 -10.15
CA THR A 404 -15.44 10.20 -8.91
C THR A 404 -16.48 10.41 -7.83
N SER A 405 -17.77 10.20 -8.10
CA SER A 405 -18.89 10.33 -7.15
C SER A 405 -19.43 8.98 -6.72
#